data_ed559aaed71e7a5a6bc0faf9215d5ad2
#
_entry.id   ed559aaed71e7a5a6bc0faf9215d5ad2
#
_cell.length_a   1.000
_cell.length_b   1.000
_cell.length_c   1.000
_cell.angle_alpha   90.00
_cell.angle_beta   90.00
_cell.angle_gamma   90.00
#
_symmetry.space_group_name_H-M   'P 1'
#
loop_
_entity.id
_entity.type
_entity.pdbx_description
1 polymer ?
#
loop_
_entity_poly.entity_id
_entity_poly.type
_entity_poly.pdbx_seq_one_letter_code
_entity_poly.pdbx_strand_id
1 'polypeptide(L)'
;ICQSMTEAAISIQSLSKTYKGGKRALDNVSFDVPRGQIFGLLGPNGAGKSTLINILAGLVNKTGGTASIWGFDIDEHPRNAKRAIGIVPQEIVFDPFFTPLETLDNQAGFYAVPKAERRSMELLRAVHLEDKANAYARSLSGGMKRRLLVAKAMVHAPPVLVLDEPTAGVDVELRQQL
;
A
#
# COMPACT_ATOMS: atom_id res chain seq x y z
N ILE A 1 36.58 2.00 6.33
CA ILE A 1 35.28 2.25 6.98
C ILE A 1 34.24 1.73 5.98
N CYS A 2 33.79 0.49 6.21
CA CYS A 2 32.76 -0.15 5.41
C CYS A 2 31.41 0.51 5.82
N GLN A 3 30.90 1.43 5.03
CA GLN A 3 29.50 1.85 5.14
C GLN A 3 28.68 0.61 4.79
N SER A 4 28.00 0.02 5.78
CA SER A 4 26.97 -0.97 5.54
C SER A 4 25.92 -0.30 4.66
N MET A 5 25.90 -0.63 3.38
CA MET A 5 24.80 -0.27 2.49
C MET A 5 23.55 -0.96 3.07
N THR A 6 22.78 -0.23 3.86
CA THR A 6 21.44 -0.69 4.28
C THR A 6 20.65 -0.88 2.99
N GLU A 7 20.31 -2.14 2.70
CA GLU A 7 19.53 -2.45 1.50
C GLU A 7 18.23 -1.64 1.51
N ALA A 8 17.94 -0.96 0.41
CA ALA A 8 16.73 -0.15 0.29
C ALA A 8 15.47 -1.04 0.21
N ALA A 9 14.44 -0.65 0.95
CA ALA A 9 13.09 -1.22 0.80
C ALA A 9 12.41 -0.68 -0.46
N ILE A 10 12.62 0.62 -0.75
CA ILE A 10 12.22 1.28 -2.01
C ILE A 10 13.42 2.10 -2.48
N SER A 11 13.77 2.00 -3.75
CA SER A 11 14.77 2.85 -4.40
C SER A 11 14.14 3.51 -5.61
N ILE A 12 14.31 4.82 -5.74
CA ILE A 12 13.76 5.64 -6.80
C ILE A 12 14.88 6.51 -7.37
N GLN A 13 15.10 6.43 -8.68
CA GLN A 13 16.17 7.15 -9.36
C GLN A 13 15.60 7.92 -10.55
N SER A 14 15.72 9.25 -10.50
CA SER A 14 15.31 10.17 -11.58
C SER A 14 13.89 9.96 -12.08
N LEU A 15 12.98 9.53 -11.19
CA LEU A 15 11.62 9.16 -11.55
C LEU A 15 10.84 10.38 -12.02
N SER A 16 10.25 10.26 -13.21
CA SER A 16 9.48 11.33 -13.83
C SER A 16 8.15 10.82 -14.36
N LYS A 17 7.12 11.66 -14.26
CA LYS A 17 5.81 11.40 -14.82
C LYS A 17 5.19 12.65 -15.41
N THR A 18 4.93 12.59 -16.70
CA THR A 18 4.14 13.60 -17.43
C THR A 18 2.88 12.92 -17.98
N TYR A 19 1.71 13.48 -17.69
CA TYR A 19 0.43 13.01 -18.19
C TYR A 19 0.16 13.57 -19.60
N LYS A 20 -0.79 12.95 -20.32
CA LYS A 20 -1.30 13.48 -21.59
C LYS A 20 -1.80 14.91 -21.35
N GLY A 21 -1.41 15.86 -22.22
CA GLY A 21 -1.67 17.30 -22.01
C GLY A 21 -0.53 18.08 -21.35
N GLY A 22 0.65 17.45 -21.11
CA GLY A 22 1.86 18.14 -20.67
C GLY A 22 1.95 18.38 -19.16
N LYS A 23 0.96 17.97 -18.35
CA LYS A 23 1.00 18.12 -16.89
C LYS A 23 2.08 17.20 -16.31
N ARG A 24 3.18 17.81 -15.82
CA ARG A 24 4.24 17.10 -15.11
C ARG A 24 3.82 16.87 -13.66
N ALA A 25 3.69 15.62 -13.25
CA ALA A 25 3.31 15.23 -11.90
C ALA A 25 4.51 14.84 -11.03
N LEU A 26 5.56 14.28 -11.65
CA LEU A 26 6.86 14.01 -11.02
C LEU A 26 7.97 14.51 -11.95
N ASP A 27 8.99 15.13 -11.38
CA ASP A 27 10.12 15.70 -12.09
C ASP A 27 11.44 15.27 -11.45
N ASN A 28 12.08 14.27 -12.05
CA ASN A 28 13.41 13.80 -11.69
C ASN A 28 13.57 13.49 -10.17
N VAL A 29 12.59 12.82 -9.58
CA VAL A 29 12.55 12.48 -8.16
C VAL A 29 13.50 11.32 -7.87
N SER A 30 14.37 11.47 -6.87
CA SER A 30 15.30 10.42 -6.43
C SER A 30 15.37 10.39 -4.92
N PHE A 31 15.15 9.20 -4.33
CA PHE A 31 15.37 8.91 -2.92
C PHE A 31 15.34 7.40 -2.66
N ASP A 32 15.92 7.01 -1.54
CA ASP A 32 15.87 5.63 -1.05
C ASP A 32 15.18 5.57 0.31
N VAL A 33 14.38 4.54 0.52
CA VAL A 33 13.78 4.20 1.81
C VAL A 33 14.51 2.99 2.35
N PRO A 34 15.25 3.10 3.46
CA PRO A 34 15.94 1.97 4.07
C PRO A 34 14.97 0.92 4.61
N ARG A 35 15.40 -0.36 4.64
CA ARG A 35 14.62 -1.43 5.27
C ARG A 35 14.48 -1.22 6.77
N GLY A 36 13.35 -1.66 7.33
CA GLY A 36 13.09 -1.62 8.77
C GLY A 36 12.84 -0.23 9.34
N GLN A 37 12.52 0.75 8.51
CA GLN A 37 12.24 2.12 8.92
C GLN A 37 10.82 2.56 8.56
N ILE A 38 10.30 3.49 9.35
CA ILE A 38 9.10 4.25 9.02
C ILE A 38 9.55 5.51 8.28
N PHE A 39 9.06 5.69 7.05
CA PHE A 39 9.39 6.81 6.19
C PHE A 39 8.15 7.66 5.91
N GLY A 40 8.22 8.96 6.21
CA GLY A 40 7.14 9.91 5.96
C GLY A 40 7.34 10.65 4.64
N LEU A 41 6.41 10.47 3.69
CA LEU A 41 6.36 11.23 2.45
C LEU A 41 5.43 12.44 2.63
N LEU A 42 5.99 13.60 2.88
CA LEU A 42 5.26 14.84 3.14
C LEU A 42 5.28 15.77 1.92
N GLY A 43 4.23 16.55 1.76
CA GLY A 43 4.12 17.55 0.70
C GLY A 43 2.69 18.05 0.53
N PRO A 44 2.49 19.20 -0.12
CA PRO A 44 1.16 19.77 -0.36
C PRO A 44 0.32 18.90 -1.29
N ASN A 45 -0.98 19.19 -1.35
CA ASN A 45 -1.86 18.54 -2.32
C ASN A 45 -1.39 18.87 -3.74
N GLY A 46 -1.37 17.88 -4.62
CA GLY A 46 -0.84 18.03 -5.97
C GLY A 46 0.69 17.89 -6.11
N ALA A 47 1.44 17.68 -5.03
CA ALA A 47 2.90 17.46 -5.08
C ALA A 47 3.33 16.13 -5.73
N GLY A 48 2.41 15.33 -6.24
CA GLY A 48 2.73 14.07 -6.92
C GLY A 48 2.78 12.82 -6.01
N LYS A 49 2.48 12.93 -4.71
CA LYS A 49 2.52 11.80 -3.76
C LYS A 49 1.70 10.61 -4.24
N SER A 50 0.42 10.82 -4.54
CA SER A 50 -0.45 9.73 -5.02
C SER A 50 -0.03 9.22 -6.40
N THR A 51 0.56 10.07 -7.27
CA THR A 51 1.14 9.63 -8.53
C THR A 51 2.32 8.68 -8.30
N LEU A 52 3.20 9.01 -7.36
CA LEU A 52 4.33 8.17 -6.96
C LEU A 52 3.83 6.81 -6.42
N ILE A 53 2.90 6.83 -5.48
CA ILE A 53 2.30 5.62 -4.90
C ILE A 53 1.65 4.76 -6.00
N ASN A 54 0.91 5.36 -6.93
CA ASN A 54 0.28 4.66 -8.04
C ASN A 54 1.30 4.07 -9.03
N ILE A 55 2.47 4.68 -9.21
CA ILE A 55 3.55 4.10 -10.01
C ILE A 55 4.11 2.86 -9.30
N LEU A 56 4.39 2.94 -8.00
CA LEU A 56 4.85 1.80 -7.20
C LEU A 56 3.82 0.66 -7.15
N ALA A 57 2.52 1.00 -7.13
CA ALA A 57 1.41 0.05 -7.23
C ALA A 57 1.32 -0.64 -8.61
N GLY A 58 2.00 -0.08 -9.62
CA GLY A 58 1.86 -0.52 -11.01
C GLY A 58 0.51 -0.19 -11.63
N LEU A 59 -0.15 0.87 -11.15
CA LEU A 59 -1.41 1.41 -11.68
C LEU A 59 -1.17 2.54 -12.70
N VAL A 60 -0.02 3.20 -12.62
CA VAL A 60 0.39 4.30 -13.50
C VAL A 60 1.78 4.01 -14.02
N ASN A 61 1.96 4.09 -15.34
CA ASN A 61 3.27 3.95 -15.96
C ASN A 61 4.07 5.26 -15.80
N LYS A 62 5.32 5.15 -15.38
CA LYS A 62 6.26 6.28 -15.38
C LYS A 62 6.60 6.74 -16.81
N THR A 63 7.15 7.94 -16.98
CA THR A 63 7.67 8.44 -18.25
C THR A 63 9.19 8.42 -18.32
N GLY A 64 9.88 8.32 -17.19
CA GLY A 64 11.34 8.22 -17.12
C GLY A 64 11.81 7.81 -15.73
N GLY A 65 13.10 7.50 -15.61
CA GLY A 65 13.72 7.04 -14.38
C GLY A 65 13.47 5.55 -14.08
N THR A 66 13.92 5.09 -12.92
CA THR A 66 13.75 3.72 -12.45
C THR A 66 13.18 3.71 -11.02
N ALA A 67 12.50 2.63 -10.67
CA ALA A 67 12.05 2.39 -9.31
C ALA A 67 12.13 0.89 -9.00
N SER A 68 12.55 0.55 -7.79
CA SER A 68 12.57 -0.82 -7.32
C SER A 68 11.94 -0.94 -5.92
N ILE A 69 11.32 -2.09 -5.64
CA ILE A 69 10.70 -2.42 -4.38
C ILE A 69 11.31 -3.74 -3.91
N TRP A 70 11.95 -3.71 -2.73
CA TRP A 70 12.62 -4.86 -2.15
C TRP A 70 13.67 -5.50 -3.09
N GLY A 71 14.32 -4.66 -3.92
CA GLY A 71 15.30 -5.09 -4.93
C GLY A 71 14.69 -5.51 -6.27
N PHE A 72 13.36 -5.55 -6.41
CA PHE A 72 12.71 -5.88 -7.69
C PHE A 72 12.37 -4.60 -8.46
N ASP A 73 12.95 -4.43 -9.64
CA ASP A 73 12.57 -3.34 -10.55
C ASP A 73 11.11 -3.49 -10.98
N ILE A 74 10.38 -2.37 -10.98
CA ILE A 74 8.92 -2.38 -11.25
C ILE A 74 8.57 -2.69 -12.70
N ASP A 75 9.49 -2.49 -13.65
CA ASP A 75 9.28 -2.76 -15.07
C ASP A 75 9.80 -4.15 -15.47
N GLU A 76 10.98 -4.54 -14.96
CA GLU A 76 11.59 -5.84 -15.28
C GLU A 76 10.92 -6.99 -14.52
N HIS A 77 10.56 -6.75 -13.25
CA HIS A 77 9.98 -7.74 -12.34
C HIS A 77 8.65 -7.31 -11.71
N PRO A 78 7.64 -6.89 -12.51
CA PRO A 78 6.43 -6.25 -12.00
C PRO A 78 5.62 -7.13 -11.03
N ARG A 79 5.61 -8.44 -11.23
CA ARG A 79 4.90 -9.38 -10.33
C ARG A 79 5.57 -9.45 -8.96
N ASN A 80 6.90 -9.51 -8.92
CA ASN A 80 7.68 -9.59 -7.68
C ASN A 80 7.59 -8.26 -6.93
N ALA A 81 7.72 -7.13 -7.63
CA ALA A 81 7.55 -5.80 -7.06
C ALA A 81 6.15 -5.62 -6.43
N LYS A 82 5.08 -6.06 -7.12
CA LYS A 82 3.71 -6.03 -6.58
C LYS A 82 3.50 -6.94 -5.37
N ARG A 83 4.20 -8.07 -5.29
CA ARG A 83 4.16 -8.95 -4.11
C ARG A 83 4.96 -8.40 -2.94
N ALA A 84 5.93 -7.54 -3.19
CA ALA A 84 6.76 -6.92 -2.17
C ALA A 84 6.11 -5.68 -1.51
N ILE A 85 4.96 -5.20 -2.00
CA ILE A 85 4.30 -4.00 -1.50
C ILE A 85 2.82 -4.24 -1.20
N GLY A 86 2.37 -3.76 -0.05
CA GLY A 86 0.95 -3.60 0.28
C GLY A 86 0.61 -2.12 0.28
N ILE A 87 -0.51 -1.75 -0.33
CA ILE A 87 -0.93 -0.35 -0.41
C ILE A 87 -2.32 -0.18 0.18
N VAL A 88 -2.44 0.76 1.10
CA VAL A 88 -3.71 1.20 1.69
C VAL A 88 -4.07 2.53 1.03
N PRO A 89 -5.06 2.55 0.12
CA PRO A 89 -5.44 3.77 -0.60
C PRO A 89 -6.14 4.77 0.32
N GLN A 90 -6.14 6.04 -0.09
CA GLN A 90 -6.87 7.10 0.59
C GLN A 90 -8.39 6.85 0.58
N GLU A 91 -8.93 6.44 -0.56
CA GLU A 91 -10.36 6.17 -0.71
C GLU A 91 -10.75 4.80 -0.16
N ILE A 92 -11.88 4.75 0.55
CA ILE A 92 -12.44 3.53 1.11
C ILE A 92 -13.39 2.92 0.06
N VAL A 93 -12.88 1.95 -0.72
CA VAL A 93 -13.68 1.23 -1.71
C VAL A 93 -13.78 -0.24 -1.32
N PHE A 94 -15.00 -0.70 -1.05
CA PHE A 94 -15.34 -2.10 -0.80
C PHE A 94 -16.57 -2.52 -1.56
N ASP A 95 -16.63 -3.79 -1.93
CA ASP A 95 -17.88 -4.41 -2.33
C ASP A 95 -18.79 -4.53 -1.09
N PRO A 96 -19.98 -3.91 -1.11
CA PRO A 96 -20.85 -3.86 0.05
C PRO A 96 -21.44 -5.22 0.45
N PHE A 97 -21.38 -6.22 -0.44
CA PHE A 97 -21.97 -7.54 -0.28
C PHE A 97 -21.00 -8.59 0.25
N PHE A 98 -19.69 -8.32 0.25
CA PHE A 98 -18.71 -9.22 0.87
C PHE A 98 -18.60 -8.95 2.37
N THR A 99 -18.31 -10.01 3.11
CA THR A 99 -17.88 -9.94 4.50
C THR A 99 -16.38 -9.56 4.59
N PRO A 100 -15.88 -9.06 5.74
CA PRO A 100 -14.45 -8.88 5.97
C PRO A 100 -13.62 -10.12 5.67
N LEU A 101 -14.09 -11.30 6.12
CA LEU A 101 -13.38 -12.55 5.88
C LEU A 101 -13.30 -12.89 4.39
N GLU A 102 -14.41 -12.82 3.66
CA GLU A 102 -14.44 -13.04 2.22
C GLU A 102 -13.58 -12.01 1.46
N THR A 103 -13.60 -10.74 1.90
CA THR A 103 -12.77 -9.69 1.32
C THR A 103 -11.28 -10.03 1.40
N LEU A 104 -10.80 -10.49 2.57
CA LEU A 104 -9.41 -10.87 2.75
C LEU A 104 -9.07 -12.16 2.00
N ASP A 105 -9.94 -13.17 2.02
CA ASP A 105 -9.73 -14.42 1.32
C ASP A 105 -9.67 -14.24 -0.19
N ASN A 106 -10.55 -13.42 -0.77
CA ASN A 106 -10.53 -13.08 -2.19
C ASN A 106 -9.24 -12.35 -2.55
N GLN A 107 -8.84 -11.37 -1.73
CA GLN A 107 -7.60 -10.64 -1.96
C GLN A 107 -6.37 -11.55 -1.89
N ALA A 108 -6.31 -12.47 -0.91
CA ALA A 108 -5.24 -13.46 -0.81
C ALA A 108 -5.20 -14.37 -2.05
N GLY A 109 -6.37 -14.71 -2.60
CA GLY A 109 -6.48 -15.44 -3.86
C GLY A 109 -5.87 -14.72 -5.06
N PHE A 110 -6.05 -13.40 -5.18
CA PHE A 110 -5.41 -12.59 -6.24
C PHE A 110 -3.88 -12.60 -6.17
N TYR A 111 -3.32 -12.73 -4.96
CA TYR A 111 -1.87 -12.90 -4.77
C TYR A 111 -1.40 -14.36 -4.82
N ALA A 112 -2.30 -15.30 -5.21
CA ALA A 112 -2.04 -16.73 -5.27
C ALA A 112 -1.56 -17.33 -3.92
N VAL A 113 -2.07 -16.81 -2.81
CA VAL A 113 -1.84 -17.39 -1.47
C VAL A 113 -2.69 -18.65 -1.34
N PRO A 114 -2.09 -19.84 -1.12
CA PRO A 114 -2.82 -21.08 -0.93
C PRO A 114 -3.83 -20.98 0.22
N LYS A 115 -4.99 -21.63 0.09
CA LYS A 115 -6.04 -21.56 1.14
C LYS A 115 -5.52 -21.93 2.54
N ALA A 116 -4.65 -22.93 2.62
CA ALA A 116 -4.08 -23.40 3.89
C ALA A 116 -3.10 -22.38 4.55
N GLU A 117 -2.58 -21.43 3.77
CA GLU A 117 -1.62 -20.41 4.24
C GLU A 117 -2.28 -19.06 4.50
N ARG A 118 -3.59 -18.93 4.24
CA ARG A 118 -4.30 -17.66 4.44
C ARG A 118 -4.47 -17.38 5.93
N ARG A 119 -4.08 -16.18 6.31
CA ARG A 119 -4.13 -15.70 7.69
C ARG A 119 -5.25 -14.69 7.92
N SER A 120 -6.36 -14.82 7.17
CA SER A 120 -7.44 -13.82 7.16
C SER A 120 -8.02 -13.58 8.56
N MET A 121 -8.29 -14.63 9.35
CA MET A 121 -8.79 -14.46 10.72
C MET A 121 -7.74 -13.85 11.67
N GLU A 122 -6.46 -14.17 11.50
CA GLU A 122 -5.39 -13.57 12.31
C GLU A 122 -5.29 -12.07 12.00
N LEU A 123 -5.36 -11.68 10.73
CA LEU A 123 -5.36 -10.29 10.30
C LEU A 123 -6.58 -9.53 10.83
N LEU A 124 -7.77 -10.15 10.81
CA LEU A 124 -8.97 -9.55 11.40
C LEU A 124 -8.82 -9.32 12.91
N ARG A 125 -8.23 -10.27 13.64
CA ARG A 125 -7.91 -10.09 15.07
C ARG A 125 -6.93 -8.95 15.28
N ALA A 126 -5.86 -8.88 14.49
CA ALA A 126 -4.83 -7.84 14.59
C ALA A 126 -5.39 -6.41 14.39
N VAL A 127 -6.47 -6.27 13.61
CA VAL A 127 -7.16 -4.99 13.39
C VAL A 127 -8.46 -4.86 14.19
N HIS A 128 -8.71 -5.74 15.17
CA HIS A 128 -9.90 -5.74 16.04
C HIS A 128 -11.22 -5.76 15.26
N LEU A 129 -11.35 -6.70 14.32
CA LEU A 129 -12.54 -6.92 13.49
C LEU A 129 -13.00 -8.40 13.46
N GLU A 130 -12.50 -9.26 14.36
CA GLU A 130 -12.86 -10.67 14.42
C GLU A 130 -14.35 -10.90 14.68
N ASP A 131 -14.96 -10.05 15.51
CA ASP A 131 -16.41 -10.09 15.81
C ASP A 131 -17.28 -9.67 14.61
N LYS A 132 -16.69 -9.02 13.62
CA LYS A 132 -17.33 -8.59 12.38
C LYS A 132 -16.94 -9.44 11.16
N ALA A 133 -16.20 -10.52 11.35
CA ALA A 133 -15.67 -11.34 10.25
C ALA A 133 -16.76 -11.75 9.23
N ASN A 134 -17.96 -12.05 9.70
CA ASN A 134 -19.10 -12.50 8.90
C ASN A 134 -20.21 -11.45 8.73
N ALA A 135 -19.99 -10.20 9.17
CA ALA A 135 -20.93 -9.10 8.93
C ALA A 135 -20.68 -8.50 7.54
N TYR A 136 -21.72 -8.04 6.85
CA TYR A 136 -21.52 -7.39 5.55
C TYR A 136 -20.70 -6.09 5.67
N ALA A 137 -19.78 -5.84 4.73
CA ALA A 137 -18.91 -4.66 4.72
C ALA A 137 -19.70 -3.33 4.74
N ARG A 138 -20.93 -3.33 4.22
CA ARG A 138 -21.84 -2.16 4.28
C ARG A 138 -22.21 -1.74 5.71
N SER A 139 -22.22 -2.67 6.66
CA SER A 139 -22.58 -2.42 8.05
C SER A 139 -21.42 -1.88 8.90
N LEU A 140 -20.19 -1.86 8.35
CA LEU A 140 -19.02 -1.39 9.06
C LEU A 140 -18.97 0.15 9.09
N SER A 141 -18.53 0.71 10.20
CA SER A 141 -18.20 2.14 10.31
C SER A 141 -17.03 2.53 9.41
N GLY A 142 -16.83 3.82 9.15
CA GLY A 142 -15.69 4.31 8.37
C GLY A 142 -14.33 3.87 8.93
N GLY A 143 -14.16 3.97 10.25
CA GLY A 143 -12.95 3.50 10.92
C GLY A 143 -12.74 1.99 10.81
N MET A 144 -13.82 1.19 10.93
CA MET A 144 -13.75 -0.26 10.72
C MET A 144 -13.35 -0.61 9.29
N LYS A 145 -13.91 0.09 8.31
CA LYS A 145 -13.55 -0.06 6.89
C LYS A 145 -12.08 0.29 6.65
N ARG A 146 -11.57 1.35 7.29
CA ARG A 146 -10.15 1.73 7.18
C ARG A 146 -9.23 0.65 7.74
N ARG A 147 -9.55 0.09 8.90
CA ARG A 147 -8.80 -1.04 9.50
C ARG A 147 -8.84 -2.29 8.62
N LEU A 148 -9.99 -2.58 7.98
CA LEU A 148 -10.10 -3.68 7.03
C LEU A 148 -9.23 -3.46 5.78
N LEU A 149 -9.07 -2.22 5.29
CA LEU A 149 -8.13 -1.91 4.17
C LEU A 149 -6.68 -2.21 4.55
N VAL A 150 -6.28 -1.90 5.79
CA VAL A 150 -4.93 -2.25 6.28
C VAL A 150 -4.75 -3.77 6.28
N ALA A 151 -5.69 -4.52 6.86
CA ALA A 151 -5.65 -5.98 6.83
C ALA A 151 -5.59 -6.53 5.40
N LYS A 152 -6.38 -5.97 4.48
CA LYS A 152 -6.40 -6.33 3.06
C LYS A 152 -5.04 -6.12 2.38
N ALA A 153 -4.33 -5.04 2.70
CA ALA A 153 -2.99 -4.78 2.15
C ALA A 153 -1.93 -5.77 2.66
N MET A 154 -2.19 -6.46 3.77
CA MET A 154 -1.26 -7.37 4.44
C MET A 154 -1.48 -8.86 4.13
N VAL A 155 -2.51 -9.24 3.36
CA VAL A 155 -2.89 -10.65 3.15
C VAL A 155 -1.80 -11.51 2.52
N HIS A 156 -0.90 -10.93 1.74
CA HIS A 156 0.22 -11.59 1.09
C HIS A 156 1.57 -11.36 1.79
N ALA A 157 1.52 -10.86 3.05
CA ALA A 157 2.69 -10.59 3.90
C ALA A 157 3.79 -9.76 3.20
N PRO A 158 3.47 -8.59 2.62
CA PRO A 158 4.46 -7.78 1.91
C PRO A 158 5.50 -7.21 2.90
N PRO A 159 6.79 -7.15 2.53
CA PRO A 159 7.82 -6.52 3.37
C PRO A 159 7.72 -4.99 3.41
N VAL A 160 6.96 -4.37 2.49
CA VAL A 160 6.75 -2.92 2.42
C VAL A 160 5.24 -2.63 2.50
N LEU A 161 4.85 -1.74 3.42
CA LEU A 161 3.49 -1.25 3.53
C LEU A 161 3.46 0.26 3.28
N VAL A 162 2.61 0.70 2.36
CA VAL A 162 2.39 2.12 2.04
C VAL A 162 0.99 2.52 2.45
N LEU A 163 0.89 3.58 3.22
CA LEU A 163 -0.38 4.18 3.65
C LEU A 163 -0.54 5.53 2.96
N ASP A 164 -1.54 5.68 2.11
CA ASP A 164 -1.85 6.96 1.46
C ASP A 164 -2.85 7.73 2.32
N GLU A 165 -2.40 8.83 2.94
CA GLU A 165 -3.16 9.64 3.89
C GLU A 165 -3.88 8.83 4.99
N PRO A 166 -3.14 8.12 5.86
CA PRO A 166 -3.72 7.16 6.82
C PRO A 166 -4.70 7.81 7.81
N THR A 167 -4.60 9.11 8.01
CA THR A 167 -5.45 9.88 8.94
C THR A 167 -6.67 10.53 8.29
N ALA A 168 -6.85 10.41 6.97
CA ALA A 168 -8.03 10.92 6.29
C ALA A 168 -9.28 10.15 6.77
N GLY A 169 -10.25 10.87 7.41
CA GLY A 169 -11.48 10.28 7.94
C GLY A 169 -11.35 9.51 9.25
N VAL A 170 -10.22 9.61 9.95
CA VAL A 170 -10.04 9.08 11.30
C VAL A 170 -10.33 10.17 12.33
N ASP A 171 -11.15 9.85 13.36
CA ASP A 171 -11.44 10.77 14.44
C ASP A 171 -10.15 11.22 15.15
N VAL A 172 -10.16 12.46 15.66
CA VAL A 172 -9.00 13.14 16.26
C VAL A 172 -8.35 12.32 17.38
N GLU A 173 -9.13 11.52 18.12
CA GLU A 173 -8.63 10.67 19.20
C GLU A 173 -7.77 9.50 18.71
N LEU A 174 -8.06 8.93 17.53
CA LEU A 174 -7.26 7.85 16.92
C LEU A 174 -5.98 8.37 16.24
N ARG A 175 -5.93 9.67 15.90
CA ARG A 175 -4.72 10.29 15.32
C ARG A 175 -3.54 10.34 16.30
N GLN A 176 -3.81 10.26 17.61
CA GLN A 176 -2.76 10.30 18.64
C GLN A 176 -2.18 8.91 18.95
N GLN A 177 -2.77 7.83 18.41
CA GLN A 177 -2.33 6.44 18.63
C GLN A 177 -1.66 5.80 17.40
N LEU A 178 -1.58 6.51 16.28
CA LEU A 178 -0.86 6.14 15.05
C LEU A 178 0.43 6.95 14.93
#